data_c040cf7a2aa63ae835cbc6f55f994063
#
_entry.id   c040cf7a2aa63ae835cbc6f55f994063
#
_cell.length_a   1.000
_cell.length_b   1.000
_cell.length_c   1.000
_cell.angle_alpha   90.00
_cell.angle_beta   90.00
_cell.angle_gamma   90.00
#
_symmetry.space_group_name_H-M   'P 1'
#
loop_
_entity.id
_entity.type
_entity.pdbx_description
1 polymer ?
#
loop_
_entity_poly.entity_id
_entity_poly.type
_entity_poly.pdbx_seq_one_letter_code
_entity_poly.pdbx_strand_id
1 'polypeptide(L)'
;MKKVLDFVQRFDLLPRYELLLAAASGGMDSMCLLDFLYENGYRVCAAHYNHQLRGQEADMDEDLVRAWCAARRIPLCVGTGDVAAYAGENGLTIEEAARKLRYDFLNSVAGQTGAARIVTAHHANDNAETVLFHLARGTGMAGLAGIAPKNGRLVRPFLCLTREELAAYAKEHHVPYRTDATNADTALTRNFIRAEVLPRLCHVNAQAVEHISDTALRLRQEDEYLDSLAAAYLTELKTEAGAVTLPCAAVTQAHAVLRPRVLRLALDALGAGKKDFTAAHYDALAALCAGSGTAQLDLPGGVTARRADGVLALCTHRRETPERVLLRAGETVRWGGFAITCRKCEKTVENSENTVILRGAALDAPLSVGAWDVRESMTLPVSRGSRSLKRLFAERGFSPDEREQTPVIRSGGAVAAVYGIGTDALFLPTDGESVCVLTFEKTAE
;
A
#
# COMPACT_ATOMS: atom_id res chain seq x y z
N MET A 1 -32.43 -15.28 -4.03
CA MET A 1 -31.54 -15.24 -2.82
C MET A 1 -31.04 -16.59 -2.34
N LYS A 2 -31.59 -17.75 -2.71
CA LYS A 2 -31.02 -19.06 -2.35
C LYS A 2 -29.54 -19.19 -2.74
N LYS A 3 -29.18 -18.77 -3.97
CA LYS A 3 -27.78 -18.72 -4.47
C LYS A 3 -26.82 -18.03 -3.49
N VAL A 4 -27.23 -16.92 -2.84
CA VAL A 4 -26.41 -16.21 -1.85
C VAL A 4 -26.28 -17.03 -0.57
N LEU A 5 -27.36 -17.62 -0.07
CA LEU A 5 -27.30 -18.42 1.16
C LEU A 5 -26.42 -19.67 0.98
N ASP A 6 -26.50 -20.34 -0.16
CA ASP A 6 -25.63 -21.47 -0.50
C ASP A 6 -24.15 -21.03 -0.58
N PHE A 7 -23.88 -19.84 -1.16
CA PHE A 7 -22.54 -19.25 -1.23
C PHE A 7 -22.01 -18.85 0.16
N VAL A 8 -22.85 -18.23 0.98
CA VAL A 8 -22.54 -17.87 2.38
C VAL A 8 -22.15 -19.10 3.19
N GLN A 9 -22.90 -20.20 3.04
CA GLN A 9 -22.63 -21.45 3.73
C GLN A 9 -21.33 -22.09 3.21
N ARG A 10 -21.12 -22.15 1.89
CA ARG A 10 -19.91 -22.73 1.27
C ARG A 10 -18.62 -22.08 1.76
N PHE A 11 -18.60 -20.77 1.96
CA PHE A 11 -17.40 -20.01 2.31
C PHE A 11 -17.38 -19.54 3.78
N ASP A 12 -18.33 -19.96 4.60
CA ASP A 12 -18.47 -19.55 6.02
C ASP A 12 -18.36 -18.02 6.19
N LEU A 13 -19.22 -17.27 5.48
CA LEU A 13 -19.09 -15.81 5.41
C LEU A 13 -19.82 -15.09 6.55
N LEU A 14 -21.05 -15.49 6.88
CA LEU A 14 -21.97 -14.77 7.76
C LEU A 14 -22.35 -15.61 8.98
N PRO A 15 -21.65 -15.46 10.12
CA PRO A 15 -22.01 -16.15 11.35
C PRO A 15 -23.40 -15.67 11.86
N ARG A 16 -24.30 -16.63 12.13
CA ARG A 16 -25.72 -16.37 12.31
C ARG A 16 -26.08 -15.51 13.52
N TYR A 17 -25.31 -15.61 14.59
CA TYR A 17 -25.63 -14.98 15.88
C TYR A 17 -24.69 -13.83 16.26
N GLU A 18 -23.67 -13.59 15.46
CA GLU A 18 -22.70 -12.55 15.71
C GLU A 18 -23.11 -11.23 15.03
N LEU A 19 -22.56 -10.12 15.52
CA LEU A 19 -22.78 -8.81 14.92
C LEU A 19 -21.99 -8.69 13.62
N LEU A 20 -22.65 -8.24 12.56
CA LEU A 20 -22.08 -7.95 11.25
C LEU A 20 -22.03 -6.44 11.04
N LEU A 21 -20.91 -5.92 10.53
CA LEU A 21 -20.77 -4.54 10.10
C LEU A 21 -20.96 -4.45 8.59
N ALA A 22 -22.09 -3.93 8.13
CA ALA A 22 -22.39 -3.76 6.72
C ALA A 22 -21.91 -2.39 6.21
N ALA A 23 -21.03 -2.38 5.21
CA ALA A 23 -20.61 -1.16 4.54
C ALA A 23 -21.72 -0.67 3.59
N ALA A 24 -22.32 0.48 3.88
CA ALA A 24 -23.42 1.07 3.14
C ALA A 24 -23.00 2.41 2.51
N SER A 25 -22.93 2.47 1.19
CA SER A 25 -22.56 3.69 0.43
C SER A 25 -23.78 4.51 -0.04
N GLY A 26 -25.01 3.98 0.10
CA GLY A 26 -26.20 4.57 -0.50
C GLY A 26 -26.47 4.10 -1.94
N GLY A 27 -25.51 3.49 -2.61
CA GLY A 27 -25.69 2.89 -3.93
C GLY A 27 -26.40 1.56 -3.90
N MET A 28 -26.96 1.15 -5.05
CA MET A 28 -27.83 -0.03 -5.22
C MET A 28 -27.25 -1.28 -4.54
N ASP A 29 -26.01 -1.66 -4.85
CA ASP A 29 -25.42 -2.92 -4.38
C ASP A 29 -25.32 -2.96 -2.85
N SER A 30 -24.90 -1.86 -2.23
CA SER A 30 -24.76 -1.74 -0.78
C SER A 30 -26.09 -1.70 -0.04
N MET A 31 -27.10 -1.07 -0.65
CA MET A 31 -28.45 -1.04 -0.07
C MET A 31 -29.15 -2.38 -0.20
N CYS A 32 -28.96 -3.10 -1.31
CA CYS A 32 -29.42 -4.49 -1.46
C CYS A 32 -28.76 -5.41 -0.43
N LEU A 33 -27.46 -5.23 -0.16
CA LEU A 33 -26.76 -6.01 0.86
C LEU A 33 -27.36 -5.77 2.25
N LEU A 34 -27.57 -4.52 2.60
CA LEU A 34 -28.13 -4.13 3.90
C LEU A 34 -29.54 -4.69 4.08
N ASP A 35 -30.37 -4.59 3.04
CA ASP A 35 -31.72 -5.17 2.99
C ASP A 35 -31.69 -6.70 3.11
N PHE A 36 -30.84 -7.38 2.34
CA PHE A 36 -30.67 -8.84 2.43
C PHE A 36 -30.29 -9.30 3.84
N LEU A 37 -29.36 -8.62 4.49
CA LEU A 37 -28.93 -8.98 5.85
C LEU A 37 -30.09 -8.80 6.86
N TYR A 38 -30.82 -7.71 6.74
CA TYR A 38 -31.97 -7.42 7.59
C TYR A 38 -33.12 -8.44 7.40
N GLU A 39 -33.55 -8.66 6.18
CA GLU A 39 -34.65 -9.58 5.85
C GLU A 39 -34.33 -11.04 6.22
N ASN A 40 -33.05 -11.43 6.20
CA ASN A 40 -32.64 -12.76 6.64
C ASN A 40 -32.33 -12.85 8.14
N GLY A 41 -32.63 -11.81 8.94
CA GLY A 41 -32.57 -11.81 10.40
C GLY A 41 -31.14 -11.85 10.96
N TYR A 42 -30.13 -11.33 10.22
CA TYR A 42 -28.79 -11.15 10.76
C TYR A 42 -28.74 -9.96 11.71
N ARG A 43 -27.87 -10.04 12.70
CA ARG A 43 -27.59 -8.90 13.59
C ARG A 43 -26.65 -7.94 12.87
N VAL A 44 -27.14 -6.75 12.49
CA VAL A 44 -26.42 -5.81 11.64
C VAL A 44 -26.22 -4.47 12.34
N CYS A 45 -25.01 -3.91 12.19
CA CYS A 45 -24.71 -2.50 12.32
C CYS A 45 -24.28 -2.00 10.94
N ALA A 46 -24.78 -0.86 10.49
CA ALA A 46 -24.37 -0.25 9.23
C ALA A 46 -23.20 0.73 9.46
N ALA A 47 -22.32 0.84 8.46
CA ALA A 47 -21.25 1.82 8.44
C ALA A 47 -21.25 2.58 7.11
N HIS A 48 -21.38 3.90 7.16
CA HIS A 48 -21.30 4.80 6.02
C HIS A 48 -20.06 5.67 6.14
N TYR A 49 -19.27 5.81 5.06
CA TYR A 49 -18.13 6.71 5.02
C TYR A 49 -18.33 7.76 3.95
N ASN A 50 -18.52 9.02 4.37
CA ASN A 50 -18.67 10.16 3.49
C ASN A 50 -17.29 10.69 3.09
N HIS A 51 -16.93 10.52 1.82
CA HIS A 51 -15.64 10.92 1.27
C HIS A 51 -15.49 12.43 1.04
N GLN A 52 -16.57 13.21 1.16
CA GLN A 52 -16.65 14.64 0.91
C GLN A 52 -16.17 15.10 -0.49
N LEU A 53 -16.10 14.19 -1.46
CA LEU A 53 -15.63 14.48 -2.82
C LEU A 53 -16.71 15.11 -3.72
N ARG A 54 -18.00 14.98 -3.34
CA ARG A 54 -19.15 15.34 -4.20
C ARG A 54 -20.11 16.33 -3.54
N GLY A 55 -19.71 16.99 -2.43
CA GLY A 55 -20.54 17.95 -1.74
C GLY A 55 -21.93 17.42 -1.41
N GLN A 56 -22.99 18.14 -1.82
CA GLN A 56 -24.38 17.79 -1.50
C GLN A 56 -24.82 16.38 -1.95
N GLU A 57 -24.28 15.82 -3.02
CA GLU A 57 -24.64 14.46 -3.44
C GLU A 57 -24.16 13.42 -2.42
N ALA A 58 -22.99 13.62 -1.82
CA ALA A 58 -22.47 12.72 -0.80
C ALA A 58 -23.31 12.80 0.49
N ASP A 59 -23.81 13.99 0.83
CA ASP A 59 -24.72 14.19 1.98
C ASP A 59 -26.08 13.53 1.74
N MET A 60 -26.62 13.59 0.52
CA MET A 60 -27.85 12.90 0.16
C MET A 60 -27.73 11.37 0.19
N ASP A 61 -26.54 10.82 -0.14
CA ASP A 61 -26.27 9.38 0.00
C ASP A 61 -26.27 8.97 1.48
N GLU A 62 -25.66 9.79 2.35
CA GLU A 62 -25.68 9.60 3.80
C GLU A 62 -27.09 9.66 4.37
N ASP A 63 -27.89 10.66 3.98
CA ASP A 63 -29.27 10.85 4.43
C ASP A 63 -30.15 9.64 4.06
N LEU A 64 -29.99 9.09 2.86
CA LEU A 64 -30.66 7.87 2.44
C LEU A 64 -30.36 6.70 3.38
N VAL A 65 -29.07 6.47 3.64
CA VAL A 65 -28.65 5.38 4.54
C VAL A 65 -29.16 5.61 5.95
N ARG A 66 -29.12 6.83 6.48
CA ARG A 66 -29.64 7.21 7.79
C ARG A 66 -31.13 6.94 7.91
N ALA A 67 -31.92 7.40 6.94
CA ALA A 67 -33.38 7.20 6.93
C ALA A 67 -33.76 5.72 6.87
N TRP A 68 -33.04 4.95 6.03
CA TRP A 68 -33.30 3.52 5.88
C TRP A 68 -32.98 2.73 7.16
N CYS A 69 -31.84 3.02 7.79
CA CYS A 69 -31.41 2.40 9.05
C CYS A 69 -32.34 2.78 10.21
N ALA A 70 -32.73 4.05 10.31
CA ALA A 70 -33.62 4.55 11.36
C ALA A 70 -35.00 3.84 11.32
N ALA A 71 -35.58 3.70 10.12
CA ALA A 71 -36.87 3.02 9.91
C ALA A 71 -36.84 1.54 10.38
N ARG A 72 -35.66 0.90 10.36
CA ARG A 72 -35.47 -0.50 10.73
C ARG A 72 -34.77 -0.70 12.08
N ARG A 73 -34.47 0.39 12.79
CA ARG A 73 -33.78 0.40 14.08
C ARG A 73 -32.39 -0.27 14.00
N ILE A 74 -31.71 -0.12 12.86
CA ILE A 74 -30.34 -0.61 12.65
C ILE A 74 -29.38 0.47 13.14
N PRO A 75 -28.44 0.15 14.05
CA PRO A 75 -27.37 1.09 14.43
C PRO A 75 -26.56 1.50 13.21
N LEU A 76 -26.23 2.78 13.07
CA LEU A 76 -25.43 3.35 11.99
C LEU A 76 -24.24 4.12 12.55
N CYS A 77 -23.05 3.77 12.11
CA CYS A 77 -21.83 4.54 12.32
C CYS A 77 -21.51 5.33 11.04
N VAL A 78 -21.25 6.62 11.18
CA VAL A 78 -20.88 7.47 10.05
C VAL A 78 -19.49 8.01 10.32
N GLY A 79 -18.63 7.95 9.29
CA GLY A 79 -17.32 8.56 9.26
C GLY A 79 -17.19 9.51 8.09
N THR A 80 -16.36 10.52 8.26
CA THR A 80 -16.03 11.51 7.22
C THR A 80 -14.53 11.69 7.14
N GLY A 81 -14.02 12.13 6.00
CA GLY A 81 -12.61 12.49 5.86
C GLY A 81 -12.33 13.24 4.56
N ASP A 82 -11.39 14.17 4.65
CA ASP A 82 -10.87 14.88 3.48
C ASP A 82 -9.89 13.97 2.71
N VAL A 83 -10.45 13.29 1.71
CA VAL A 83 -9.69 12.38 0.84
C VAL A 83 -8.63 13.12 0.03
N ALA A 84 -8.90 14.35 -0.40
CA ALA A 84 -7.97 15.13 -1.22
C ALA A 84 -6.73 15.54 -0.43
N ALA A 85 -6.92 16.03 0.80
CA ALA A 85 -5.83 16.34 1.70
C ALA A 85 -4.99 15.08 2.01
N TYR A 86 -5.65 13.97 2.37
CA TYR A 86 -4.96 12.73 2.68
C TYR A 86 -4.17 12.17 1.48
N ALA A 87 -4.72 12.24 0.26
CA ALA A 87 -4.03 11.82 -0.96
C ALA A 87 -2.75 12.63 -1.20
N GLY A 88 -2.84 13.97 -1.06
CA GLY A 88 -1.70 14.88 -1.21
C GLY A 88 -0.60 14.63 -0.17
N GLU A 89 -0.98 14.43 1.08
CA GLU A 89 -0.03 14.17 2.19
C GLU A 89 0.70 12.83 2.06
N ASN A 90 0.07 11.80 1.48
CA ASN A 90 0.63 10.47 1.41
C ASN A 90 1.13 10.05 0.02
N GLY A 91 1.06 10.95 -0.98
CA GLY A 91 1.48 10.66 -2.35
C GLY A 91 0.64 9.56 -3.04
N LEU A 92 -0.65 9.47 -2.68
CA LEU A 92 -1.60 8.50 -3.19
C LEU A 92 -2.50 9.11 -4.28
N THR A 93 -3.06 8.29 -5.13
CA THR A 93 -4.20 8.71 -5.96
C THR A 93 -5.44 8.92 -5.09
N ILE A 94 -6.40 9.73 -5.56
CA ILE A 94 -7.67 9.97 -4.86
C ILE A 94 -8.41 8.64 -4.60
N GLU A 95 -8.39 7.70 -5.55
CA GLU A 95 -9.04 6.40 -5.40
C GLU A 95 -8.36 5.54 -4.30
N GLU A 96 -7.02 5.50 -4.29
CA GLU A 96 -6.26 4.78 -3.26
C GLU A 96 -6.49 5.37 -1.86
N ALA A 97 -6.48 6.71 -1.75
CA ALA A 97 -6.73 7.43 -0.50
C ALA A 97 -8.16 7.17 0.01
N ALA A 98 -9.17 7.31 -0.86
CA ALA A 98 -10.57 7.03 -0.53
C ALA A 98 -10.76 5.59 -0.05
N ARG A 99 -10.16 4.64 -0.77
CA ARG A 99 -10.21 3.23 -0.41
C ARG A 99 -9.55 2.98 0.95
N LYS A 100 -8.36 3.53 1.19
CA LYS A 100 -7.63 3.36 2.44
C LYS A 100 -8.43 3.91 3.63
N LEU A 101 -8.86 5.16 3.57
CA LEU A 101 -9.63 5.81 4.63
C LEU A 101 -10.92 5.04 4.95
N ARG A 102 -11.63 4.58 3.92
CA ARG A 102 -12.85 3.77 4.10
C ARG A 102 -12.56 2.46 4.84
N TYR A 103 -11.49 1.72 4.48
CA TYR A 103 -11.18 0.47 5.15
C TYR A 103 -10.64 0.68 6.56
N ASP A 104 -9.87 1.74 6.81
CA ASP A 104 -9.38 2.10 8.14
C ASP A 104 -10.58 2.43 9.06
N PHE A 105 -11.55 3.22 8.56
CA PHE A 105 -12.80 3.49 9.27
C PHE A 105 -13.59 2.21 9.56
N LEU A 106 -13.83 1.36 8.57
CA LEU A 106 -14.58 0.10 8.76
C LEU A 106 -13.92 -0.81 9.79
N ASN A 107 -12.57 -0.92 9.76
CA ASN A 107 -11.83 -1.71 10.74
C ASN A 107 -11.92 -1.12 12.15
N SER A 108 -11.84 0.20 12.28
CA SER A 108 -12.01 0.91 13.56
C SER A 108 -13.40 0.66 14.14
N VAL A 109 -14.45 0.86 13.35
CA VAL A 109 -15.85 0.61 13.77
C VAL A 109 -16.06 -0.87 14.13
N ALA A 110 -15.52 -1.80 13.34
CA ALA A 110 -15.63 -3.23 13.66
C ALA A 110 -14.95 -3.58 14.99
N GLY A 111 -13.82 -2.93 15.31
CA GLY A 111 -13.15 -3.06 16.61
C GLY A 111 -13.99 -2.51 17.75
N GLN A 112 -14.57 -1.32 17.59
CA GLN A 112 -15.38 -0.64 18.61
C GLN A 112 -16.72 -1.34 18.90
N THR A 113 -17.36 -1.87 17.85
CA THR A 113 -18.68 -2.54 17.97
C THR A 113 -18.57 -4.03 18.30
N GLY A 114 -17.37 -4.61 18.23
CA GLY A 114 -17.16 -6.05 18.37
C GLY A 114 -17.74 -6.85 17.20
N ALA A 115 -17.89 -6.25 16.00
CA ALA A 115 -18.40 -6.95 14.84
C ALA A 115 -17.46 -8.08 14.39
N ALA A 116 -18.02 -9.27 14.20
CA ALA A 116 -17.27 -10.46 13.79
C ALA A 116 -16.79 -10.39 12.34
N ARG A 117 -17.60 -9.76 11.48
CA ARG A 117 -17.32 -9.60 10.04
C ARG A 117 -17.62 -8.18 9.56
N ILE A 118 -16.87 -7.72 8.58
CA ILE A 118 -17.14 -6.53 7.77
C ILE A 118 -17.70 -7.03 6.44
N VAL A 119 -18.92 -6.65 6.10
CA VAL A 119 -19.64 -7.16 4.92
C VAL A 119 -19.69 -6.08 3.86
N THR A 120 -19.24 -6.40 2.64
CA THR A 120 -19.26 -5.47 1.49
C THR A 120 -19.99 -6.08 0.30
N ALA A 121 -20.59 -5.24 -0.52
CA ALA A 121 -21.49 -5.61 -1.61
C ALA A 121 -20.78 -5.87 -2.96
N HIS A 122 -19.50 -6.29 -2.96
CA HIS A 122 -18.85 -6.67 -4.21
C HIS A 122 -19.57 -7.87 -4.84
N HIS A 123 -19.76 -7.82 -6.16
CA HIS A 123 -20.52 -8.79 -6.92
C HIS A 123 -19.70 -9.40 -8.07
N ALA A 124 -20.29 -10.30 -8.87
CA ALA A 124 -19.60 -11.03 -9.92
C ALA A 124 -18.99 -10.12 -11.00
N ASN A 125 -19.65 -9.00 -11.35
CA ASN A 125 -19.09 -8.06 -12.33
C ASN A 125 -17.82 -7.39 -11.78
N ASP A 126 -17.78 -6.99 -10.50
CA ASP A 126 -16.56 -6.45 -9.88
C ASP A 126 -15.41 -7.46 -9.90
N ASN A 127 -15.74 -8.74 -9.69
CA ASN A 127 -14.76 -9.81 -9.78
C ASN A 127 -14.24 -9.97 -11.21
N ALA A 128 -15.13 -9.99 -12.21
CA ALA A 128 -14.75 -10.07 -13.62
C ALA A 128 -13.90 -8.88 -14.05
N GLU A 129 -14.27 -7.65 -13.66
CA GLU A 129 -13.45 -6.44 -13.87
C GLU A 129 -12.04 -6.60 -13.31
N THR A 130 -11.93 -7.13 -12.07
CA THR A 130 -10.66 -7.34 -11.38
C THR A 130 -9.80 -8.39 -12.07
N VAL A 131 -10.39 -9.49 -12.49
CA VAL A 131 -9.70 -10.57 -13.25
C VAL A 131 -9.15 -10.03 -14.57
N LEU A 132 -9.98 -9.34 -15.34
CA LEU A 132 -9.58 -8.75 -16.62
C LEU A 132 -8.50 -7.69 -16.46
N PHE A 133 -8.61 -6.85 -15.44
CA PHE A 133 -7.59 -5.86 -15.13
C PHE A 133 -6.23 -6.50 -14.81
N HIS A 134 -6.23 -7.56 -13.99
CA HIS A 134 -5.01 -8.27 -13.65
C HIS A 134 -4.44 -9.02 -14.87
N LEU A 135 -5.30 -9.66 -15.67
CA LEU A 135 -4.90 -10.36 -16.88
C LEU A 135 -4.20 -9.41 -17.87
N ALA A 136 -4.77 -8.22 -18.09
CA ALA A 136 -4.19 -7.21 -18.98
C ALA A 136 -2.83 -6.68 -18.52
N ARG A 137 -2.55 -6.72 -17.21
CA ARG A 137 -1.27 -6.27 -16.63
C ARG A 137 -0.23 -7.38 -16.52
N GLY A 138 -0.60 -8.60 -16.83
CA GLY A 138 0.22 -9.78 -16.59
C GLY A 138 0.20 -10.19 -15.11
N THR A 139 -0.33 -11.35 -14.84
CA THR A 139 -0.44 -11.86 -13.47
C THR A 139 -0.33 -13.38 -13.43
N GLY A 140 0.04 -13.91 -12.28
CA GLY A 140 -0.06 -15.34 -11.99
C GLY A 140 -1.45 -15.75 -11.47
N MET A 141 -1.56 -17.00 -11.01
CA MET A 141 -2.80 -17.60 -10.52
C MET A 141 -3.47 -16.77 -9.42
N ALA A 142 -2.70 -16.27 -8.46
CA ALA A 142 -3.21 -15.45 -7.36
C ALA A 142 -3.97 -14.19 -7.82
N GLY A 143 -3.51 -13.53 -8.90
CA GLY A 143 -4.23 -12.37 -9.45
C GLY A 143 -5.44 -12.76 -10.29
N LEU A 144 -5.39 -13.89 -11.03
CA LEU A 144 -6.53 -14.44 -11.77
C LEU A 144 -7.62 -15.00 -10.83
N ALA A 145 -7.26 -15.34 -9.60
CA ALA A 145 -8.20 -15.71 -8.55
C ALA A 145 -9.14 -14.55 -8.12
N GLY A 146 -8.93 -13.34 -8.66
CA GLY A 146 -9.82 -12.20 -8.51
C GLY A 146 -10.07 -11.77 -7.05
N ILE A 147 -11.31 -11.37 -6.76
CA ILE A 147 -11.74 -10.91 -5.43
C ILE A 147 -12.04 -12.13 -4.54
N ALA A 148 -11.43 -12.17 -3.34
CA ALA A 148 -11.71 -13.24 -2.38
C ALA A 148 -13.10 -13.11 -1.75
N PRO A 149 -13.89 -14.19 -1.60
CA PRO A 149 -15.12 -14.18 -0.82
C PRO A 149 -14.90 -13.76 0.64
N LYS A 150 -13.75 -14.18 1.23
CA LYS A 150 -13.34 -13.89 2.60
C LYS A 150 -11.87 -13.49 2.63
N ASN A 151 -11.56 -12.41 3.34
CA ASN A 151 -10.19 -11.95 3.62
C ASN A 151 -10.13 -11.43 5.05
N GLY A 152 -9.67 -12.25 5.98
CA GLY A 152 -9.74 -11.97 7.40
C GLY A 152 -11.19 -11.74 7.84
N ARG A 153 -11.49 -10.55 8.40
CA ARG A 153 -12.86 -10.16 8.80
C ARG A 153 -13.74 -9.69 7.63
N LEU A 154 -13.14 -9.34 6.49
CA LEU A 154 -13.86 -8.80 5.34
C LEU A 154 -14.48 -9.92 4.51
N VAL A 155 -15.79 -9.87 4.30
CA VAL A 155 -16.54 -10.86 3.55
C VAL A 155 -17.42 -10.23 2.47
N ARG A 156 -17.73 -11.00 1.42
CA ARG A 156 -18.42 -10.53 0.20
C ARG A 156 -19.45 -11.55 -0.24
N PRO A 157 -20.62 -11.58 0.39
CA PRO A 157 -21.65 -12.60 0.12
C PRO A 157 -22.24 -12.49 -1.29
N PHE A 158 -22.16 -11.32 -1.93
CA PHE A 158 -22.75 -11.08 -3.24
C PHE A 158 -21.82 -11.39 -4.42
N LEU A 159 -20.59 -11.89 -4.19
CA LEU A 159 -19.69 -12.28 -5.28
C LEU A 159 -20.27 -13.34 -6.22
N CYS A 160 -21.28 -14.07 -5.81
CA CYS A 160 -22.00 -15.02 -6.65
C CYS A 160 -23.10 -14.40 -7.50
N LEU A 161 -23.49 -13.14 -7.28
CA LEU A 161 -24.55 -12.46 -8.02
C LEU A 161 -24.00 -11.58 -9.12
N THR A 162 -24.71 -11.51 -10.24
CA THR A 162 -24.47 -10.48 -11.25
C THR A 162 -25.16 -9.17 -10.87
N ARG A 163 -24.77 -8.08 -11.54
CA ARG A 163 -25.39 -6.77 -11.35
C ARG A 163 -26.87 -6.77 -11.76
N GLU A 164 -27.22 -7.55 -12.78
CA GLU A 164 -28.59 -7.73 -13.27
C GLU A 164 -29.44 -8.44 -12.21
N GLU A 165 -28.91 -9.48 -11.56
CA GLU A 165 -29.58 -10.17 -10.43
C GLU A 165 -29.80 -9.22 -9.26
N LEU A 166 -28.84 -8.35 -8.95
CA LEU A 166 -28.98 -7.32 -7.90
C LEU A 166 -30.01 -6.25 -8.27
N ALA A 167 -30.04 -5.80 -9.51
CA ALA A 167 -31.06 -4.85 -9.99
C ALA A 167 -32.48 -5.45 -9.92
N ALA A 168 -32.62 -6.73 -10.27
CA ALA A 168 -33.87 -7.45 -10.12
C ALA A 168 -34.31 -7.53 -8.65
N TYR A 169 -33.37 -7.85 -7.75
CA TYR A 169 -33.62 -7.86 -6.30
C TYR A 169 -34.07 -6.49 -5.78
N ALA A 170 -33.32 -5.42 -6.15
CA ALA A 170 -33.66 -4.06 -5.74
C ALA A 170 -35.09 -3.66 -6.15
N LYS A 171 -35.49 -4.06 -7.36
CA LYS A 171 -36.86 -3.80 -7.88
C LYS A 171 -37.90 -4.61 -7.15
N GLU A 172 -37.67 -5.91 -6.95
CA GLU A 172 -38.61 -6.82 -6.30
C GLU A 172 -38.89 -6.43 -4.83
N HIS A 173 -37.80 -6.04 -4.10
CA HIS A 173 -37.88 -5.67 -2.69
C HIS A 173 -38.07 -4.16 -2.47
N HIS A 174 -38.25 -3.38 -3.54
CA HIS A 174 -38.41 -1.92 -3.46
C HIS A 174 -37.29 -1.24 -2.64
N VAL A 175 -36.06 -1.73 -2.80
CA VAL A 175 -34.90 -1.19 -2.07
C VAL A 175 -34.57 0.22 -2.58
N PRO A 176 -34.61 1.25 -1.74
CA PRO A 176 -34.25 2.59 -2.16
C PRO A 176 -32.73 2.71 -2.31
N TYR A 177 -32.27 3.35 -3.38
CA TYR A 177 -30.86 3.63 -3.64
C TYR A 177 -30.68 4.87 -4.51
N ARG A 178 -29.45 5.40 -4.54
CA ARG A 178 -29.08 6.51 -5.43
C ARG A 178 -28.11 6.01 -6.49
N THR A 179 -28.18 6.61 -7.66
CA THR A 179 -27.27 6.31 -8.76
C THR A 179 -26.16 7.36 -8.84
N ASP A 180 -24.92 6.91 -8.82
CA ASP A 180 -23.75 7.76 -8.92
C ASP A 180 -23.46 8.13 -10.37
N ALA A 181 -23.46 9.42 -10.69
CA ALA A 181 -23.17 9.94 -12.03
C ALA A 181 -21.69 9.74 -12.44
N THR A 182 -20.75 9.60 -11.50
CA THR A 182 -19.32 9.41 -11.77
C THR A 182 -18.97 8.01 -12.29
N ASN A 183 -19.90 7.06 -12.25
CA ASN A 183 -19.73 5.72 -12.85
C ASN A 183 -19.55 5.74 -14.39
N ALA A 184 -19.82 6.87 -15.05
CA ALA A 184 -19.73 7.01 -16.51
C ALA A 184 -18.33 7.46 -17.00
N ASP A 185 -17.40 7.82 -16.13
CA ASP A 185 -16.04 8.26 -16.53
C ASP A 185 -15.17 7.07 -16.95
N THR A 186 -15.04 6.87 -18.27
CA THR A 186 -14.23 5.80 -18.87
C THR A 186 -12.73 6.09 -18.92
N ALA A 187 -12.26 7.26 -18.48
CA ALA A 187 -10.84 7.55 -18.33
C ALA A 187 -10.20 6.65 -17.23
N LEU A 188 -10.98 6.17 -16.28
CA LEU A 188 -10.54 5.19 -15.30
C LEU A 188 -10.55 3.78 -15.89
N THR A 189 -9.45 3.06 -15.77
CA THR A 189 -9.24 1.73 -16.38
C THR A 189 -10.35 0.73 -16.02
N ARG A 190 -10.87 0.74 -14.79
CA ARG A 190 -11.96 -0.15 -14.37
C ARG A 190 -13.28 0.21 -15.05
N ASN A 191 -13.58 1.50 -15.15
CA ASN A 191 -14.80 1.96 -15.83
C ASN A 191 -14.73 1.63 -17.31
N PHE A 192 -13.55 1.69 -17.95
CA PHE A 192 -13.35 1.24 -19.33
C PHE A 192 -13.63 -0.26 -19.48
N ILE A 193 -13.10 -1.10 -18.59
CA ILE A 193 -13.38 -2.55 -18.61
C ILE A 193 -14.87 -2.82 -18.46
N ARG A 194 -15.55 -2.12 -17.55
CA ARG A 194 -17.00 -2.21 -17.31
C ARG A 194 -17.83 -1.79 -18.52
N ALA A 195 -17.48 -0.65 -19.12
CA ALA A 195 -18.30 -0.03 -20.19
C ALA A 195 -18.01 -0.62 -21.57
N GLU A 196 -16.75 -1.02 -21.84
CA GLU A 196 -16.31 -1.39 -23.18
C GLU A 196 -15.94 -2.87 -23.33
N VAL A 197 -15.26 -3.46 -22.34
CA VAL A 197 -14.72 -4.82 -22.48
C VAL A 197 -15.75 -5.87 -22.08
N LEU A 198 -16.34 -5.77 -20.90
CA LEU A 198 -17.32 -6.74 -20.41
C LEU A 198 -18.54 -6.89 -21.32
N PRO A 199 -19.17 -5.80 -21.85
CA PRO A 199 -20.31 -5.95 -22.75
C PRO A 199 -19.94 -6.71 -24.03
N ARG A 200 -18.72 -6.52 -24.56
CA ARG A 200 -18.24 -7.25 -25.74
C ARG A 200 -18.02 -8.74 -25.45
N LEU A 201 -17.54 -9.08 -24.26
CA LEU A 201 -17.45 -10.48 -23.84
C LEU A 201 -18.82 -11.10 -23.63
N CYS A 202 -19.79 -10.37 -23.07
CA CYS A 202 -21.18 -10.81 -22.94
C CYS A 202 -21.85 -10.99 -24.32
N HIS A 203 -21.40 -10.27 -25.36
CA HIS A 203 -21.85 -10.49 -26.73
C HIS A 203 -21.34 -11.82 -27.30
N VAL A 204 -20.15 -12.27 -26.87
CA VAL A 204 -19.61 -13.60 -27.24
C VAL A 204 -20.34 -14.72 -26.46
N ASN A 205 -20.57 -14.49 -25.17
CA ASN A 205 -21.30 -15.41 -24.31
C ASN A 205 -22.05 -14.61 -23.24
N ALA A 206 -23.37 -14.71 -23.24
CA ALA A 206 -24.24 -13.96 -22.29
C ALA A 206 -23.88 -14.22 -20.80
N GLN A 207 -23.30 -15.38 -20.49
CA GLN A 207 -22.88 -15.77 -19.13
C GLN A 207 -21.37 -15.48 -18.86
N ALA A 208 -20.74 -14.61 -19.65
CA ALA A 208 -19.29 -14.35 -19.52
C ALA A 208 -18.89 -13.87 -18.12
N VAL A 209 -19.71 -13.03 -17.48
CA VAL A 209 -19.45 -12.52 -16.13
C VAL A 209 -19.41 -13.67 -15.11
N GLU A 210 -20.43 -14.53 -15.12
CA GLU A 210 -20.53 -15.70 -14.25
C GLU A 210 -19.35 -16.65 -14.51
N HIS A 211 -19.07 -16.97 -15.75
CA HIS A 211 -17.99 -17.88 -16.12
C HIS A 211 -16.61 -17.35 -15.67
N ILE A 212 -16.34 -16.04 -15.83
CA ILE A 212 -15.10 -15.43 -15.34
C ILE A 212 -15.05 -15.51 -13.82
N SER A 213 -16.15 -15.18 -13.12
CA SER A 213 -16.20 -15.21 -11.67
C SER A 213 -16.04 -16.63 -11.11
N ASP A 214 -16.71 -17.62 -11.69
CA ASP A 214 -16.59 -19.02 -11.30
C ASP A 214 -15.20 -19.58 -11.56
N THR A 215 -14.58 -19.21 -12.69
CA THR A 215 -13.20 -19.58 -12.99
C THR A 215 -12.23 -19.00 -11.95
N ALA A 216 -12.42 -17.73 -11.59
CA ALA A 216 -11.60 -17.08 -10.55
C ALA A 216 -11.73 -17.79 -9.19
N LEU A 217 -12.94 -18.21 -8.81
CA LEU A 217 -13.16 -18.96 -7.56
C LEU A 217 -12.52 -20.35 -7.58
N ARG A 218 -12.50 -21.05 -8.72
CA ARG A 218 -11.79 -22.34 -8.87
C ARG A 218 -10.28 -22.13 -8.77
N LEU A 219 -9.74 -21.15 -9.52
CA LEU A 219 -8.32 -20.81 -9.44
C LEU A 219 -7.89 -20.46 -8.02
N ARG A 220 -8.75 -19.80 -7.24
CA ARG A 220 -8.50 -19.51 -5.84
C ARG A 220 -8.34 -20.77 -5.01
N GLN A 221 -9.22 -21.74 -5.17
CA GLN A 221 -9.12 -23.01 -4.44
C GLN A 221 -7.83 -23.77 -4.78
N GLU A 222 -7.45 -23.77 -6.06
CA GLU A 222 -6.19 -24.37 -6.51
C GLU A 222 -4.98 -23.59 -5.96
N ASP A 223 -5.03 -22.25 -5.94
CA ASP A 223 -3.99 -21.39 -5.39
C ASP A 223 -3.79 -21.62 -3.89
N GLU A 224 -4.87 -21.68 -3.12
CA GLU A 224 -4.86 -21.97 -1.68
C GLU A 224 -4.33 -23.40 -1.39
N TYR A 225 -4.68 -24.39 -2.22
CA TYR A 225 -4.15 -25.74 -2.09
C TYR A 225 -2.64 -25.78 -2.35
N LEU A 226 -2.17 -25.14 -3.41
CA LEU A 226 -0.73 -25.04 -3.70
C LEU A 226 0.02 -24.28 -2.60
N ASP A 227 -0.59 -23.25 -2.01
CA ASP A 227 -0.03 -22.56 -0.86
C ASP A 227 0.06 -23.46 0.39
N SER A 228 -0.94 -24.31 0.62
CA SER A 228 -0.91 -25.30 1.69
C SER A 228 0.22 -26.33 1.51
N LEU A 229 0.45 -26.77 0.27
CA LEU A 229 1.57 -27.64 -0.05
C LEU A 229 2.92 -26.94 0.13
N ALA A 230 3.01 -25.67 -0.24
CA ALA A 230 4.23 -24.88 -0.05
C ALA A 230 4.53 -24.64 1.44
N ALA A 231 3.49 -24.41 2.26
CA ALA A 231 3.64 -24.25 3.71
C ALA A 231 4.24 -25.47 4.41
N ALA A 232 4.02 -26.69 3.86
CA ALA A 232 4.62 -27.91 4.39
C ALA A 232 6.16 -27.92 4.32
N TYR A 233 6.77 -27.11 3.45
CA TYR A 233 8.23 -26.94 3.38
C TYR A 233 8.78 -25.94 4.42
N LEU A 234 7.92 -25.24 5.15
CA LEU A 234 8.31 -24.19 6.11
C LEU A 234 8.28 -24.66 7.58
N THR A 235 8.27 -25.95 7.83
CA THR A 235 8.25 -26.52 9.20
C THR A 235 9.43 -26.10 10.05
N GLU A 236 10.59 -25.84 9.45
CA GLU A 236 11.82 -25.39 10.11
C GLU A 236 12.05 -23.87 9.99
N LEU A 237 11.05 -23.12 9.51
CA LEU A 237 11.13 -21.66 9.45
C LEU A 237 11.18 -21.09 10.86
N LYS A 238 12.19 -20.25 11.12
CA LYS A 238 12.34 -19.51 12.37
C LYS A 238 12.16 -18.02 12.12
N THR A 239 11.39 -17.37 12.97
CA THR A 239 11.15 -15.93 12.92
C THR A 239 11.75 -15.27 14.15
N GLU A 240 12.61 -14.30 13.94
CA GLU A 240 13.19 -13.44 14.94
C GLU A 240 12.86 -11.98 14.61
N ALA A 241 13.16 -11.05 15.54
CA ALA A 241 12.86 -9.63 15.28
C ALA A 241 13.60 -9.13 14.02
N GLY A 242 12.84 -8.88 12.94
CA GLY A 242 13.36 -8.37 11.67
C GLY A 242 14.08 -9.40 10.80
N ALA A 243 14.02 -10.68 11.14
CA ALA A 243 14.67 -11.74 10.36
C ALA A 243 13.83 -13.03 10.30
N VAL A 244 13.91 -13.73 9.19
CA VAL A 244 13.37 -15.07 8.98
C VAL A 244 14.45 -15.97 8.42
N THR A 245 14.61 -17.15 8.99
CA THR A 245 15.57 -18.14 8.50
C THR A 245 14.89 -19.46 8.16
N LEU A 246 15.35 -20.11 7.10
CA LEU A 246 14.88 -21.42 6.66
C LEU A 246 16.01 -22.19 5.97
N PRO A 247 16.00 -23.55 6.03
CA PRO A 247 16.95 -24.36 5.26
C PRO A 247 16.81 -24.10 3.75
N CYS A 248 17.90 -23.93 3.01
CA CYS A 248 17.86 -23.85 1.55
C CYS A 248 17.22 -25.10 0.93
N ALA A 249 17.32 -26.25 1.59
CA ALA A 249 16.66 -27.48 1.21
C ALA A 249 15.14 -27.35 1.09
N ALA A 250 14.50 -26.52 1.93
CA ALA A 250 13.07 -26.24 1.86
C ALA A 250 12.65 -25.65 0.49
N VAL A 251 13.54 -24.89 -0.14
CA VAL A 251 13.32 -24.32 -1.47
C VAL A 251 13.75 -25.27 -2.57
N THR A 252 14.95 -25.88 -2.45
CA THR A 252 15.53 -26.67 -3.53
C THR A 252 14.86 -28.03 -3.71
N GLN A 253 14.33 -28.64 -2.65
CA GLN A 253 13.56 -29.89 -2.70
C GLN A 253 12.10 -29.69 -3.12
N ALA A 254 11.58 -28.47 -3.01
CA ALA A 254 10.24 -28.18 -3.46
C ALA A 254 10.13 -28.31 -4.99
N HIS A 255 8.97 -28.79 -5.46
CA HIS A 255 8.65 -28.80 -6.88
C HIS A 255 8.75 -27.38 -7.46
N ALA A 256 9.17 -27.25 -8.73
CA ALA A 256 9.41 -25.94 -9.36
C ALA A 256 8.24 -24.96 -9.22
N VAL A 257 6.99 -25.43 -9.30
CA VAL A 257 5.77 -24.62 -9.11
C VAL A 257 5.63 -24.11 -7.67
N LEU A 258 6.16 -24.83 -6.68
CA LEU A 258 6.03 -24.46 -5.26
C LEU A 258 7.15 -23.56 -4.77
N ARG A 259 8.33 -23.55 -5.40
CA ARG A 259 9.47 -22.72 -4.96
C ARG A 259 9.14 -21.25 -4.78
N PRO A 260 8.51 -20.56 -5.75
CA PRO A 260 8.13 -19.16 -5.57
C PRO A 260 7.14 -18.96 -4.41
N ARG A 261 6.29 -19.96 -4.14
CA ARG A 261 5.30 -19.91 -3.05
C ARG A 261 5.96 -20.08 -1.69
N VAL A 262 6.90 -21.02 -1.55
CA VAL A 262 7.70 -21.20 -0.33
C VAL A 262 8.43 -19.90 0.02
N LEU A 263 9.09 -19.28 -0.97
CA LEU A 263 9.81 -18.02 -0.80
C LEU A 263 8.88 -16.87 -0.47
N ARG A 264 7.71 -16.78 -1.13
CA ARG A 264 6.69 -15.77 -0.83
C ARG A 264 6.17 -15.89 0.61
N LEU A 265 5.85 -17.11 1.04
CA LEU A 265 5.37 -17.35 2.41
C LEU A 265 6.45 -17.00 3.46
N ALA A 266 7.73 -17.26 3.16
CA ALA A 266 8.82 -16.84 4.03
C ALA A 266 8.97 -15.31 4.08
N LEU A 267 8.81 -14.60 2.96
CA LEU A 267 8.79 -13.14 2.91
C LEU A 267 7.54 -12.55 3.60
N ASP A 268 6.38 -13.20 3.49
CA ASP A 268 5.17 -12.81 4.22
C ASP A 268 5.38 -12.95 5.74
N ALA A 269 6.06 -14.00 6.20
CA ALA A 269 6.43 -14.19 7.61
C ALA A 269 7.42 -13.12 8.12
N LEU A 270 8.30 -12.61 7.26
CA LEU A 270 9.17 -11.47 7.56
C LEU A 270 8.40 -10.15 7.68
N GLY A 271 7.17 -10.07 7.15
CA GLY A 271 6.42 -8.82 7.06
C GLY A 271 6.86 -7.89 5.92
N ALA A 272 7.63 -8.40 4.97
CA ALA A 272 8.19 -7.62 3.86
C ALA A 272 7.16 -7.10 2.86
N GLY A 273 5.91 -7.59 2.91
CA GLY A 273 4.84 -7.25 1.97
C GLY A 273 5.06 -7.84 0.57
N LYS A 274 4.02 -7.73 -0.27
CA LYS A 274 4.03 -8.28 -1.65
C LYS A 274 4.36 -7.24 -2.72
N LYS A 275 4.48 -5.98 -2.33
CA LYS A 275 4.69 -4.88 -3.27
C LYS A 275 6.10 -4.95 -3.83
N ASP A 276 6.19 -4.77 -5.15
CA ASP A 276 7.43 -4.70 -5.92
C ASP A 276 8.21 -6.03 -6.11
N PHE A 277 7.75 -7.16 -5.55
CA PHE A 277 8.32 -8.48 -5.83
C PHE A 277 7.80 -9.04 -7.16
N THR A 278 8.72 -9.38 -8.06
CA THR A 278 8.44 -9.97 -9.39
C THR A 278 8.89 -11.42 -9.45
N ALA A 279 8.50 -12.15 -10.51
CA ALA A 279 8.96 -13.51 -10.75
C ALA A 279 10.49 -13.60 -10.76
N ALA A 280 11.17 -12.61 -11.36
CA ALA A 280 12.64 -12.58 -11.40
C ALA A 280 13.30 -12.57 -10.01
N HIS A 281 12.67 -11.92 -9.01
CA HIS A 281 13.18 -11.91 -7.63
C HIS A 281 13.06 -13.30 -6.98
N TYR A 282 11.96 -14.02 -7.22
CA TYR A 282 11.78 -15.39 -6.71
C TYR A 282 12.72 -16.37 -7.40
N ASP A 283 12.97 -16.21 -8.70
CA ASP A 283 13.93 -17.02 -9.45
C ASP A 283 15.36 -16.79 -8.95
N ALA A 284 15.74 -15.54 -8.68
CA ALA A 284 17.04 -15.18 -8.11
C ALA A 284 17.22 -15.75 -6.70
N LEU A 285 16.17 -15.71 -5.85
CA LEU A 285 16.19 -16.33 -4.52
C LEU A 285 16.33 -17.86 -4.60
N ALA A 286 15.61 -18.50 -5.52
CA ALA A 286 15.73 -19.95 -5.73
C ALA A 286 17.13 -20.35 -6.22
N ALA A 287 17.73 -19.55 -7.11
CA ALA A 287 19.11 -19.73 -7.56
C ALA A 287 20.12 -19.50 -6.41
N LEU A 288 19.87 -18.50 -5.55
CA LEU A 288 20.66 -18.29 -4.34
C LEU A 288 20.66 -19.53 -3.46
N CYS A 289 19.49 -20.14 -3.21
CA CYS A 289 19.36 -21.36 -2.40
C CYS A 289 20.08 -22.58 -3.03
N ALA A 290 20.09 -22.68 -4.35
CA ALA A 290 20.69 -23.79 -5.08
C ALA A 290 22.23 -23.71 -5.19
N GLY A 291 22.82 -22.55 -4.93
CA GLY A 291 24.25 -22.35 -5.02
C GLY A 291 25.05 -22.99 -3.88
N SER A 292 26.36 -22.68 -3.79
CA SER A 292 27.28 -23.15 -2.76
C SER A 292 27.99 -21.96 -2.05
N GLY A 293 28.46 -22.17 -0.82
CA GLY A 293 29.19 -21.16 -0.02
C GLY A 293 28.28 -20.03 0.47
N THR A 294 28.86 -18.90 0.85
CA THR A 294 28.15 -17.70 1.32
C THR A 294 27.87 -16.78 0.13
N ALA A 295 26.64 -16.31 0.02
CA ALA A 295 26.23 -15.35 -1.01
C ALA A 295 25.08 -14.48 -0.49
N GLN A 296 24.90 -13.30 -1.07
CA GLN A 296 23.90 -12.31 -0.69
C GLN A 296 23.19 -11.77 -1.92
N LEU A 297 21.93 -11.39 -1.74
CA LEU A 297 21.06 -10.79 -2.73
C LEU A 297 20.21 -9.71 -2.08
N ASP A 298 20.23 -8.50 -2.64
CA ASP A 298 19.38 -7.40 -2.20
C ASP A 298 18.06 -7.43 -2.99
N LEU A 299 16.97 -7.20 -2.28
CA LEU A 299 15.59 -7.33 -2.76
C LEU A 299 14.81 -6.04 -2.52
N PRO A 300 13.66 -5.85 -3.20
CA PRO A 300 12.79 -4.71 -2.94
C PRO A 300 12.35 -4.59 -1.48
N GLY A 301 12.02 -3.35 -1.06
CA GLY A 301 11.53 -3.08 0.29
C GLY A 301 12.60 -3.18 1.40
N GLY A 302 13.89 -3.03 1.04
CA GLY A 302 14.99 -3.10 2.01
C GLY A 302 15.20 -4.51 2.58
N VAL A 303 14.78 -5.53 1.85
CA VAL A 303 15.02 -6.94 2.22
C VAL A 303 16.36 -7.39 1.68
N THR A 304 17.17 -7.99 2.54
CA THR A 304 18.41 -8.68 2.15
C THR A 304 18.24 -10.19 2.39
N ALA A 305 18.54 -10.98 1.37
CA ALA A 305 18.61 -12.43 1.44
C ALA A 305 20.08 -12.88 1.49
N ARG A 306 20.46 -13.64 2.51
CA ARG A 306 21.81 -14.19 2.67
C ARG A 306 21.75 -15.71 2.79
N ARG A 307 22.59 -16.37 2.01
CA ARG A 307 22.83 -17.81 2.21
C ARG A 307 24.18 -18.01 2.91
N ALA A 308 24.16 -18.81 3.96
CA ALA A 308 25.35 -19.33 4.62
C ALA A 308 25.04 -20.71 5.20
N ASP A 309 25.96 -21.65 5.11
CA ASP A 309 25.87 -23.00 5.70
C ASP A 309 24.57 -23.76 5.42
N GLY A 310 24.06 -23.62 4.17
CA GLY A 310 22.80 -24.26 3.75
C GLY A 310 21.52 -23.61 4.31
N VAL A 311 21.63 -22.47 4.95
CA VAL A 311 20.51 -21.68 5.49
C VAL A 311 20.31 -20.42 4.66
N LEU A 312 19.06 -20.12 4.31
CA LEU A 312 18.63 -18.84 3.78
C LEU A 312 18.15 -17.96 4.96
N ALA A 313 18.77 -16.81 5.14
CA ALA A 313 18.31 -15.77 6.05
C ALA A 313 17.75 -14.59 5.23
N LEU A 314 16.51 -14.22 5.52
CA LEU A 314 15.82 -13.05 4.99
C LEU A 314 15.74 -12.01 6.10
N CYS A 315 16.29 -10.82 5.89
CA CYS A 315 16.32 -9.77 6.90
C CYS A 315 15.73 -8.48 6.30
N THR A 316 14.90 -7.79 7.08
CA THR A 316 14.57 -6.40 6.78
C THR A 316 15.55 -5.53 7.54
N HIS A 317 16.39 -4.83 6.83
CA HIS A 317 17.12 -3.72 7.43
C HIS A 317 16.14 -2.55 7.58
N ARG A 318 15.31 -2.60 8.60
CA ARG A 318 14.66 -1.41 9.11
C ARG A 318 15.74 -0.65 9.89
N ARG A 319 16.66 0.00 9.18
CA ARG A 319 17.51 1.00 9.83
C ARG A 319 16.55 2.08 10.31
N GLU A 320 16.47 2.26 11.60
CA GLU A 320 15.74 3.38 12.17
C GLU A 320 16.33 4.64 11.55
N THR A 321 15.50 5.40 10.85
CA THR A 321 15.94 6.69 10.32
C THR A 321 16.22 7.58 11.53
N PRO A 322 17.47 8.01 11.75
CA PRO A 322 17.79 8.78 12.94
C PRO A 322 16.96 10.06 13.00
N GLU A 323 16.52 10.44 14.19
CA GLU A 323 15.78 11.68 14.39
C GLU A 323 16.59 12.89 13.90
N ARG A 324 15.89 13.95 13.52
CA ARG A 324 16.55 15.21 13.16
C ARG A 324 17.29 15.78 14.36
N VAL A 325 18.54 16.15 14.16
CA VAL A 325 19.38 16.78 15.18
C VAL A 325 19.67 18.22 14.79
N LEU A 326 19.71 19.10 15.81
CA LEU A 326 20.12 20.49 15.61
C LEU A 326 21.65 20.58 15.55
N LEU A 327 22.17 21.46 14.69
CA LEU A 327 23.59 21.69 14.50
C LEU A 327 23.89 23.19 14.61
N ARG A 328 24.74 23.58 15.55
CA ARG A 328 25.14 24.97 15.77
C ARG A 328 26.59 25.19 15.37
N ALA A 329 26.93 26.44 15.13
CA ALA A 329 28.32 26.81 14.85
C ALA A 329 29.23 26.40 16.02
N GLY A 330 30.36 25.77 15.71
CA GLY A 330 31.31 25.22 16.69
C GLY A 330 30.97 23.82 17.21
N GLU A 331 29.83 23.26 16.84
CA GLU A 331 29.42 21.94 17.31
C GLU A 331 29.72 20.83 16.28
N THR A 332 29.88 19.61 16.79
CA THR A 332 29.89 18.36 16.00
C THR A 332 28.73 17.50 16.46
N VAL A 333 27.88 17.08 15.51
CA VAL A 333 26.77 16.15 15.77
C VAL A 333 26.99 14.85 15.04
N ARG A 334 26.43 13.76 15.61
CA ARG A 334 26.39 12.47 14.93
C ARG A 334 25.00 12.25 14.38
N TRP A 335 24.91 11.89 13.10
CA TRP A 335 23.65 11.55 12.45
C TRP A 335 23.87 10.45 11.42
N GLY A 336 23.15 9.32 11.53
CA GLY A 336 23.43 8.14 10.74
C GLY A 336 24.90 7.71 10.89
N GLY A 337 25.53 7.29 9.83
CA GLY A 337 26.95 6.93 9.81
C GLY A 337 27.91 8.14 9.64
N PHE A 338 27.54 9.36 10.05
CA PHE A 338 28.33 10.57 9.87
C PHE A 338 28.53 11.35 11.17
N ALA A 339 29.76 11.86 11.36
CA ALA A 339 30.04 12.97 12.26
C ALA A 339 30.11 14.26 11.42
N ILE A 340 29.28 15.25 11.78
CA ILE A 340 29.11 16.47 11.01
C ILE A 340 29.51 17.65 11.89
N THR A 341 30.56 18.37 11.48
CA THR A 341 31.10 19.52 12.20
C THR A 341 30.74 20.81 11.47
N CYS A 342 30.19 21.78 12.20
CA CYS A 342 29.83 23.10 11.69
C CYS A 342 30.84 24.16 12.20
N ARG A 343 31.48 24.90 11.27
CA ARG A 343 32.39 26.01 11.62
C ARG A 343 31.99 27.27 10.87
N LYS A 344 32.02 28.41 11.55
CA LYS A 344 31.92 29.73 10.91
C LYS A 344 33.33 30.21 10.56
N CYS A 345 33.56 30.61 9.33
CA CYS A 345 34.82 31.12 8.82
C CYS A 345 34.61 32.49 8.15
N GLU A 346 35.62 33.40 8.31
CA GLU A 346 35.59 34.72 7.69
C GLU A 346 36.10 34.75 6.24
N LYS A 347 36.61 33.63 5.76
CA LYS A 347 37.13 33.50 4.40
C LYS A 347 36.65 32.19 3.78
N THR A 348 36.52 32.21 2.44
CA THR A 348 36.22 31.02 1.64
C THR A 348 37.27 29.94 1.85
N VAL A 349 36.86 28.74 2.16
CA VAL A 349 37.70 27.54 2.32
C VAL A 349 37.65 26.74 1.01
N GLU A 350 38.73 26.03 0.67
CA GLU A 350 38.75 25.15 -0.51
C GLU A 350 37.72 24.03 -0.36
N ASN A 351 36.97 23.77 -1.43
CA ASN A 351 35.99 22.68 -1.49
C ASN A 351 36.72 21.32 -1.49
N SER A 352 36.25 20.40 -0.65
CA SER A 352 36.65 18.99 -0.70
C SER A 352 35.40 18.09 -0.83
N GLU A 353 35.60 16.84 -1.21
CA GLU A 353 34.49 15.87 -1.36
C GLU A 353 33.65 15.69 -0.09
N ASN A 354 34.23 15.94 1.08
CA ASN A 354 33.59 15.81 2.38
C ASN A 354 33.21 17.16 3.00
N THR A 355 33.17 18.23 2.22
CA THR A 355 32.91 19.58 2.72
C THR A 355 31.74 20.21 1.96
N VAL A 356 30.83 20.82 2.69
CA VAL A 356 29.74 21.65 2.14
C VAL A 356 29.89 23.05 2.68
N ILE A 357 29.88 24.03 1.79
CA ILE A 357 30.03 25.45 2.14
C ILE A 357 28.71 26.15 1.91
N LEU A 358 28.22 26.84 2.96
CA LEU A 358 27.02 27.66 2.95
C LEU A 358 27.39 29.11 3.22
N ARG A 359 26.60 30.06 2.75
CA ARG A 359 26.73 31.48 3.15
C ARG A 359 26.56 31.62 4.66
N GLY A 360 27.25 32.58 5.28
CA GLY A 360 27.22 32.76 6.74
C GLY A 360 25.86 33.03 7.33
N ALA A 361 24.98 33.71 6.57
CA ALA A 361 23.58 33.96 6.94
C ALA A 361 22.73 32.67 7.09
N ALA A 362 23.21 31.52 6.60
CA ALA A 362 22.53 30.22 6.86
C ALA A 362 22.51 29.88 8.37
N LEU A 363 23.39 30.49 9.18
CA LEU A 363 23.47 30.32 10.63
C LEU A 363 22.56 31.28 11.43
N ASP A 364 21.86 32.22 10.77
CA ASP A 364 20.90 33.12 11.40
C ASP A 364 19.66 32.34 11.91
N ALA A 365 19.43 31.15 11.34
CA ALA A 365 18.48 30.16 11.85
C ALA A 365 19.24 28.87 12.26
N PRO A 366 18.72 28.11 13.25
CA PRO A 366 19.33 26.83 13.62
C PRO A 366 19.41 25.88 12.40
N LEU A 367 20.59 25.34 12.14
CA LEU A 367 20.74 24.26 11.19
C LEU A 367 20.17 22.97 11.77
N SER A 368 19.59 22.14 10.94
CA SER A 368 19.20 20.78 11.33
C SER A 368 19.70 19.76 10.30
N VAL A 369 20.09 18.60 10.81
CA VAL A 369 20.52 17.45 10.02
C VAL A 369 19.48 16.36 10.16
N GLY A 370 19.08 15.74 9.06
CA GLY A 370 18.10 14.65 9.07
C GLY A 370 18.01 13.96 7.73
N ALA A 371 17.22 12.88 7.65
CA ALA A 371 16.90 12.21 6.39
C ALA A 371 16.13 13.13 5.44
N TRP A 372 16.15 12.79 4.15
CA TRP A 372 15.36 13.50 3.13
C TRP A 372 13.85 13.26 3.28
N ASP A 373 13.05 14.18 2.74
CA ASP A 373 11.59 14.03 2.64
C ASP A 373 11.19 14.09 1.16
N VAL A 374 10.19 13.29 0.78
CA VAL A 374 9.72 13.18 -0.62
C VAL A 374 9.21 14.52 -1.18
N ARG A 375 8.76 15.41 -0.30
CA ARG A 375 8.24 16.74 -0.64
C ARG A 375 9.34 17.80 -0.80
N GLU A 376 10.56 17.48 -0.40
CA GLU A 376 11.66 18.42 -0.44
C GLU A 376 12.27 18.53 -1.84
N SER A 377 12.67 19.75 -2.16
CA SER A 377 13.33 20.10 -3.40
C SER A 377 14.45 21.10 -3.14
N MET A 378 15.40 21.18 -4.07
CA MET A 378 16.47 22.18 -4.05
C MET A 378 16.81 22.63 -5.47
N THR A 379 17.43 23.80 -5.58
CA THR A 379 17.93 24.37 -6.84
C THR A 379 19.44 24.31 -6.86
N LEU A 380 20.03 23.50 -7.74
CA LEU A 380 21.48 23.46 -7.91
C LEU A 380 21.98 24.67 -8.71
N PRO A 381 23.21 25.17 -8.48
CA PRO A 381 23.76 26.41 -9.09
C PRO A 381 23.66 26.46 -10.61
N VAL A 382 23.79 25.33 -11.29
CA VAL A 382 23.79 25.21 -12.76
C VAL A 382 22.42 24.81 -13.31
N SER A 383 21.40 24.64 -12.45
CA SER A 383 20.07 24.16 -12.89
C SER A 383 19.13 25.32 -13.20
N ARG A 384 18.27 25.13 -14.24
CA ARG A 384 17.26 26.14 -14.63
C ARG A 384 16.01 26.15 -13.75
N GLY A 385 16.04 25.51 -12.56
CA GLY A 385 14.88 25.45 -11.65
C GLY A 385 15.03 24.45 -10.52
N SER A 386 14.05 24.46 -9.60
CA SER A 386 14.01 23.55 -8.45
C SER A 386 13.69 22.13 -8.90
N ARG A 387 14.35 21.14 -8.28
CA ARG A 387 14.17 19.72 -8.53
C ARG A 387 13.91 18.99 -7.22
N SER A 388 13.00 18.01 -7.22
CA SER A 388 12.77 17.17 -6.04
C SER A 388 14.04 16.41 -5.65
N LEU A 389 14.27 16.23 -4.35
CA LEU A 389 15.42 15.46 -3.86
C LEU A 389 15.38 14.02 -4.39
N LYS A 390 14.20 13.42 -4.52
CA LYS A 390 14.02 12.08 -5.13
C LYS A 390 14.66 11.99 -6.52
N ARG A 391 14.45 13.01 -7.35
CA ARG A 391 15.02 13.07 -8.71
C ARG A 391 16.53 13.28 -8.70
N LEU A 392 17.01 14.18 -7.83
CA LEU A 392 18.46 14.45 -7.70
C LEU A 392 19.24 13.23 -7.23
N PHE A 393 18.72 12.49 -6.26
CA PHE A 393 19.29 11.22 -5.82
C PHE A 393 19.35 10.19 -6.97
N ALA A 394 18.26 10.08 -7.74
CA ALA A 394 18.23 9.15 -8.88
C ALA A 394 19.26 9.53 -9.98
N GLU A 395 19.36 10.82 -10.32
CA GLU A 395 20.33 11.33 -11.30
C GLU A 395 21.80 11.11 -10.86
N ARG A 396 22.04 11.03 -9.54
CA ARG A 396 23.37 10.77 -8.96
C ARG A 396 23.65 9.30 -8.67
N GLY A 397 22.68 8.40 -8.96
CA GLY A 397 22.84 6.96 -8.80
C GLY A 397 22.74 6.44 -7.38
N PHE A 398 22.21 7.23 -6.42
CA PHE A 398 22.02 6.77 -5.05
C PHE A 398 20.98 5.66 -5.00
N SER A 399 21.32 4.53 -4.39
CA SER A 399 20.39 3.47 -4.06
C SER A 399 19.34 3.95 -3.05
N PRO A 400 18.18 3.29 -2.93
CA PRO A 400 17.18 3.65 -1.93
C PRO A 400 17.74 3.71 -0.50
N ASP A 401 18.60 2.77 -0.12
CA ASP A 401 19.21 2.71 1.22
C ASP A 401 20.20 3.86 1.46
N GLU A 402 21.00 4.20 0.45
CA GLU A 402 21.93 5.34 0.54
C GLU A 402 21.18 6.66 0.72
N ARG A 403 20.00 6.82 0.11
CA ARG A 403 19.19 8.05 0.25
C ARG A 403 18.72 8.26 1.69
N GLU A 404 18.29 7.18 2.36
CA GLU A 404 17.82 7.23 3.75
C GLU A 404 18.93 7.60 4.74
N GLN A 405 20.17 7.30 4.40
CA GLN A 405 21.34 7.55 5.22
C GLN A 405 22.12 8.82 4.84
N THR A 406 21.72 9.48 3.76
CA THR A 406 22.42 10.69 3.31
C THR A 406 21.96 11.90 4.11
N PRO A 407 22.87 12.62 4.77
CA PRO A 407 22.53 13.82 5.54
C PRO A 407 21.96 14.93 4.66
N VAL A 408 20.78 15.41 5.00
CA VAL A 408 20.15 16.61 4.46
C VAL A 408 20.26 17.73 5.48
N ILE A 409 20.91 18.82 5.10
CA ILE A 409 21.11 20.00 5.95
C ILE A 409 20.01 21.01 5.62
N ARG A 410 19.38 21.56 6.67
CA ARG A 410 18.32 22.57 6.53
C ARG A 410 18.64 23.79 7.36
N SER A 411 18.28 24.96 6.84
CA SER A 411 18.31 26.23 7.55
C SER A 411 16.91 26.87 7.47
N GLY A 412 16.32 27.23 8.61
CA GLY A 412 14.98 27.77 8.66
C GLY A 412 13.89 26.85 8.07
N GLY A 413 14.12 25.53 8.05
CA GLY A 413 13.22 24.54 7.45
C GLY A 413 13.43 24.28 5.94
N ALA A 414 14.15 25.14 5.23
CA ALA A 414 14.48 24.95 3.83
C ALA A 414 15.76 24.08 3.66
N VAL A 415 15.79 23.25 2.60
CA VAL A 415 16.97 22.45 2.27
C VAL A 415 18.11 23.36 1.84
N ALA A 416 19.17 23.42 2.64
CA ALA A 416 20.37 24.22 2.35
C ALA A 416 21.43 23.43 1.58
N ALA A 417 21.58 22.14 1.91
CA ALA A 417 22.52 21.26 1.21
C ALA A 417 22.17 19.79 1.42
N VAL A 418 22.66 18.94 0.53
CA VAL A 418 22.62 17.48 0.62
C VAL A 418 24.02 16.93 0.40
N TYR A 419 24.48 16.06 1.30
CA TYR A 419 25.78 15.41 1.16
C TYR A 419 25.86 14.63 -0.15
N GLY A 420 26.96 14.77 -0.89
CA GLY A 420 27.15 14.11 -2.19
C GLY A 420 26.34 14.68 -3.36
N ILE A 421 25.43 15.65 -3.11
CA ILE A 421 24.68 16.35 -4.16
C ILE A 421 25.15 17.79 -4.32
N GLY A 422 25.24 18.54 -3.21
CA GLY A 422 25.74 19.91 -3.20
C GLY A 422 24.87 20.89 -2.40
N THR A 423 25.14 22.18 -2.60
CA THR A 423 24.49 23.31 -1.91
C THR A 423 23.37 23.87 -2.79
N ASP A 424 22.23 24.23 -2.18
CA ASP A 424 21.16 24.97 -2.85
C ASP A 424 21.63 26.39 -3.25
N ALA A 425 21.20 26.87 -4.40
CA ALA A 425 21.60 28.16 -4.96
C ALA A 425 21.33 29.34 -4.03
N LEU A 426 20.27 29.26 -3.18
CA LEU A 426 19.93 30.30 -2.19
C LEU A 426 20.93 30.38 -1.03
N PHE A 427 21.69 29.32 -0.79
CA PHE A 427 22.63 29.20 0.31
C PHE A 427 24.08 29.25 -0.12
N LEU A 428 24.36 29.54 -1.39
CA LEU A 428 25.70 29.74 -1.87
C LEU A 428 26.32 31.04 -1.29
N PRO A 429 27.62 31.02 -0.89
CA PRO A 429 28.31 32.22 -0.45
C PRO A 429 28.53 33.16 -1.62
N THR A 430 28.53 34.46 -1.33
CA THR A 430 28.96 35.52 -2.24
C THR A 430 30.38 35.98 -1.88
N ASP A 431 31.07 36.62 -2.81
CA ASP A 431 32.44 37.06 -2.59
C ASP A 431 32.52 38.06 -1.41
N GLY A 432 33.43 37.77 -0.47
CA GLY A 432 33.64 38.62 0.71
C GLY A 432 32.74 38.38 1.89
N GLU A 433 31.80 37.43 1.79
CA GLU A 433 30.86 37.06 2.88
C GLU A 433 31.49 36.02 3.83
N SER A 434 31.11 36.06 5.10
CA SER A 434 31.44 34.97 6.03
C SER A 434 30.77 33.69 5.58
N VAL A 435 31.39 32.54 5.78
CA VAL A 435 30.91 31.24 5.34
C VAL A 435 30.66 30.30 6.53
N CYS A 436 29.69 29.40 6.36
CA CYS A 436 29.50 28.25 7.21
C CYS A 436 30.09 27.04 6.49
N VAL A 437 31.05 26.38 7.11
CA VAL A 437 31.72 25.19 6.59
C VAL A 437 31.22 23.99 7.35
N LEU A 438 30.64 23.02 6.64
CA LEU A 438 30.20 21.75 7.18
C LEU A 438 31.16 20.65 6.70
N THR A 439 31.81 19.97 7.63
CA THR A 439 32.71 18.86 7.34
C THR A 439 32.02 17.53 7.74
N PHE A 440 32.06 16.56 6.84
CA PHE A 440 31.43 15.24 7.05
C PHE A 440 32.52 14.18 7.18
N GLU A 441 32.51 13.44 8.24
CA GLU A 441 33.39 12.28 8.49
C GLU A 441 32.52 11.04 8.63
N LYS A 442 32.78 10.00 7.81
CA LYS A 442 32.11 8.70 7.99
C LYS A 442 32.63 8.07 9.28
N THR A 443 31.71 7.75 10.18
CA THR A 443 32.04 6.99 11.40
C THR A 443 31.97 5.50 11.06
N ALA A 444 33.01 4.74 11.37
CA ALA A 444 32.94 3.28 11.37
C ALA A 444 31.86 2.83 12.38
N GLU A 445 30.97 1.90 11.94
CA GLU A 445 30.00 1.24 12.82
C GLU A 445 30.65 0.45 13.94
#